data_fdf6f73ff5d3987c791a9af590671116
#
_entry.id   fdf6f73ff5d3987c791a9af590671116
#
_cell.length_a   1.000
_cell.length_b   1.000
_cell.length_c   1.000
_cell.angle_alpha   90.00
_cell.angle_beta   90.00
_cell.angle_gamma   90.00
#
_symmetry.space_group_name_H-M   'P 1'
#
loop_
_entity.id
_entity.type
_entity.pdbx_description
1 polymer ?
#
loop_
_entity_poly.entity_id
_entity_poly.type
_entity_poly.pdbx_seq_one_letter_code
_entity_poly.pdbx_strand_id
1 'polypeptide(L)'
;MNISFWLQRMARAHPQRPALFVGVRQIANYGQFDHCAAQAAAWFKASGIQVGDRIALHLTNVPEYLILLYGAWYAGAVVVPINAKLHPREVAWIMGDAEVALTFASADLAAPLQEHVHAQTGVGRVIDLAGTEFAELFEFEADPDIAVRAAEDLAWLFYTSGTTGRPKGVMITHRMLQVMALTYFSDVDSVETPDVAIYAAPLSHGAGLYNVMHVLVGARHVLPRSGGFDALEIFDLAKHFERAHLFAAPTMVKRMTEAAKATGQTGAGLRSVIYGGGPMYQEDIIAAVSCFGPIFIQIYGQGECPMCITALSRADVADRSHPRWRARLASVGRAQAAAQVRIADVQGRKMPNGATGEIIVRGDAVMPGYWRNPAATARALVHGWLRTGDMGQLDDEGYLTLKDRSKDLIISGGSNIYPREVEEVLLTHPSVSEVSVVGRADADWGEVVAAFVVINKDYQLDEAALAAHCVAQIARFKRPKAYIEISELPKNNYGKVLKTDLRARLAERALRSGQKNA
;
A
#
# COMPACT_ATOMS: atom_id res chain seq x y z
N MET A 1 -5.84 5.07 23.87
CA MET A 1 -4.46 4.89 24.37
C MET A 1 -3.51 5.29 23.26
N ASN A 2 -2.46 6.07 23.59
CA ASN A 2 -1.40 6.43 22.65
C ASN A 2 -0.61 5.19 22.22
N ILE A 3 -0.43 4.97 20.92
CA ILE A 3 0.21 3.76 20.37
C ILE A 3 1.70 3.67 20.71
N SER A 4 2.37 4.81 20.93
CA SER A 4 3.80 4.84 21.29
C SER A 4 4.11 4.17 22.63
N PHE A 5 3.10 3.99 23.49
CA PHE A 5 3.23 3.24 24.72
C PHE A 5 3.78 1.81 24.51
N TRP A 6 3.59 1.23 23.36
CA TRP A 6 4.12 -0.10 23.04
C TRP A 6 5.64 -0.11 22.91
N LEU A 7 6.22 0.95 22.33
CA LEU A 7 7.69 1.12 22.29
C LEU A 7 8.24 1.26 23.70
N GLN A 8 7.69 2.18 24.49
CA GLN A 8 8.14 2.40 25.87
C GLN A 8 8.05 1.13 26.73
N ARG A 9 6.94 0.40 26.62
CA ARG A 9 6.75 -0.88 27.33
C ARG A 9 7.84 -1.89 26.94
N MET A 10 8.16 -1.99 25.65
CA MET A 10 9.17 -2.91 25.16
C MET A 10 10.57 -2.50 25.63
N ALA A 11 10.89 -1.20 25.55
CA ALA A 11 12.17 -0.67 26.00
C ALA A 11 12.39 -0.86 27.51
N ARG A 12 11.36 -0.65 28.34
CA ARG A 12 11.42 -0.90 29.78
C ARG A 12 11.63 -2.38 30.12
N ALA A 13 10.93 -3.27 29.42
CA ALA A 13 11.02 -4.71 29.69
C ALA A 13 12.33 -5.33 29.15
N HIS A 14 12.81 -4.85 28.01
CA HIS A 14 13.93 -5.44 27.29
C HIS A 14 14.83 -4.38 26.62
N PRO A 15 15.48 -3.49 27.40
CA PRO A 15 16.21 -2.33 26.85
C PRO A 15 17.35 -2.73 25.90
N GLN A 16 18.03 -3.85 26.16
CA GLN A 16 19.18 -4.29 25.37
C GLN A 16 18.81 -5.10 24.11
N ARG A 17 17.49 -5.35 23.91
CA ARG A 17 17.06 -6.12 22.73
C ARG A 17 17.33 -5.33 21.45
N PRO A 18 17.98 -5.94 20.41
CA PRO A 18 18.23 -5.29 19.13
C PRO A 18 16.94 -4.79 18.49
N ALA A 19 16.92 -3.54 17.99
CA ALA A 19 15.73 -2.91 17.44
C ALA A 19 15.93 -2.44 15.99
N LEU A 20 16.78 -1.44 15.75
CA LEU A 20 16.93 -0.80 14.44
C LEU A 20 18.24 -1.21 13.77
N PHE A 21 18.15 -1.48 12.46
CA PHE A 21 19.28 -1.90 11.63
C PHE A 21 19.28 -1.17 10.28
N VAL A 22 20.48 -0.93 9.74
CA VAL A 22 20.70 -0.59 8.33
C VAL A 22 21.53 -1.69 7.70
N GLY A 23 20.96 -2.40 6.73
CA GLY A 23 21.52 -3.67 6.30
C GLY A 23 21.67 -4.60 7.51
N VAL A 24 22.85 -5.16 7.72
CA VAL A 24 23.17 -6.04 8.86
C VAL A 24 23.72 -5.30 10.07
N ARG A 25 23.97 -4.01 9.98
CA ARG A 25 24.53 -3.18 11.06
C ARG A 25 23.43 -2.75 12.02
N GLN A 26 23.54 -3.12 13.29
CA GLN A 26 22.68 -2.59 14.34
C GLN A 26 22.95 -1.10 14.55
N ILE A 27 21.88 -0.30 14.59
CA ILE A 27 21.89 1.15 14.84
C ILE A 27 21.47 1.41 16.29
N ALA A 28 20.42 0.71 16.76
CA ALA A 28 19.89 0.90 18.11
C ALA A 28 19.31 -0.41 18.68
N ASN A 29 19.37 -0.55 20.01
CA ASN A 29 18.52 -1.45 20.75
C ASN A 29 17.19 -0.75 21.14
N TYR A 30 16.25 -1.48 21.74
CA TYR A 30 14.95 -0.90 22.11
C TYR A 30 15.05 0.24 23.12
N GLY A 31 16.00 0.17 24.08
CA GLY A 31 16.26 1.26 25.02
C GLY A 31 16.77 2.53 24.34
N GLN A 32 17.68 2.38 23.39
CA GLN A 32 18.21 3.50 22.57
C GLN A 32 17.11 4.07 21.64
N PHE A 33 16.32 3.19 21.00
CA PHE A 33 15.21 3.62 20.14
C PHE A 33 14.19 4.45 20.91
N ASP A 34 13.78 3.97 22.09
CA ASP A 34 12.85 4.68 22.98
C ASP A 34 13.44 6.02 23.45
N HIS A 35 14.71 6.01 23.86
CA HIS A 35 15.41 7.22 24.29
C HIS A 35 15.45 8.29 23.19
N CYS A 36 15.84 7.92 21.96
CA CYS A 36 15.85 8.85 20.84
C CYS A 36 14.44 9.36 20.48
N ALA A 37 13.41 8.52 20.58
CA ALA A 37 12.02 8.95 20.38
C ALA A 37 11.58 9.94 21.47
N ALA A 38 11.98 9.73 22.72
CA ALA A 38 11.71 10.65 23.85
C ALA A 38 12.48 11.99 23.71
N GLN A 39 13.74 11.96 23.21
CA GLN A 39 14.48 13.18 22.87
C GLN A 39 13.78 13.97 21.76
N ALA A 40 13.33 13.28 20.69
CA ALA A 40 12.58 13.92 19.61
C ALA A 40 11.28 14.57 20.14
N ALA A 41 10.58 13.91 21.05
CA ALA A 41 9.37 14.47 21.66
C ALA A 41 9.66 15.72 22.51
N ALA A 42 10.73 15.72 23.28
CA ALA A 42 11.16 16.87 24.07
C ALA A 42 11.50 18.05 23.15
N TRP A 43 12.25 17.80 22.08
CA TRP A 43 12.59 18.82 21.10
C TRP A 43 11.34 19.37 20.38
N PHE A 44 10.36 18.51 20.03
CA PHE A 44 9.10 18.96 19.42
C PHE A 44 8.34 19.91 20.34
N LYS A 45 8.22 19.57 21.61
CA LYS A 45 7.55 20.42 22.63
C LYS A 45 8.30 21.76 22.76
N ALA A 46 9.63 21.76 22.85
CA ALA A 46 10.45 22.97 22.91
C ALA A 46 10.34 23.81 21.62
N SER A 47 10.14 23.18 20.48
CA SER A 47 9.91 23.83 19.19
C SER A 47 8.48 24.36 19.01
N GLY A 48 7.62 24.26 20.03
CA GLY A 48 6.26 24.81 20.03
C GLY A 48 5.17 23.86 19.51
N ILE A 49 5.51 22.61 19.20
CA ILE A 49 4.54 21.60 18.76
C ILE A 49 3.56 21.30 19.90
N GLN A 50 2.29 21.42 19.60
CA GLN A 50 1.19 21.13 20.51
C GLN A 50 0.59 19.75 20.24
N VAL A 51 -0.13 19.22 21.23
CA VAL A 51 -0.91 17.98 21.08
C VAL A 51 -1.92 18.13 19.93
N GLY A 52 -1.88 17.22 18.96
CA GLY A 52 -2.73 17.25 17.76
C GLY A 52 -2.15 17.99 16.56
N ASP A 53 -1.00 18.67 16.71
CA ASP A 53 -0.29 19.25 15.57
C ASP A 53 0.21 18.17 14.61
N ARG A 54 0.40 18.56 13.35
CA ARG A 54 0.83 17.65 12.29
C ARG A 54 2.33 17.80 12.04
N ILE A 55 3.02 16.66 12.09
CA ILE A 55 4.44 16.55 11.73
C ILE A 55 4.54 15.68 10.47
N ALA A 56 5.09 16.24 9.39
CA ALA A 56 5.28 15.52 8.14
C ALA A 56 6.64 14.80 8.11
N LEU A 57 6.63 13.58 7.56
CA LEU A 57 7.83 12.78 7.29
C LEU A 57 7.94 12.57 5.78
N HIS A 58 8.77 13.40 5.12
CA HIS A 58 9.10 13.29 3.69
C HIS A 58 10.50 12.66 3.55
N LEU A 59 10.58 11.39 3.92
CA LEU A 59 11.81 10.65 4.11
C LEU A 59 11.87 9.41 3.23
N THR A 60 13.06 9.06 2.79
CA THR A 60 13.39 7.71 2.32
C THR A 60 13.33 6.72 3.50
N ASN A 61 13.53 5.43 3.22
CA ASN A 61 13.54 4.42 4.29
C ASN A 61 14.85 4.49 5.09
N VAL A 62 14.83 5.23 6.18
CA VAL A 62 15.97 5.42 7.12
C VAL A 62 15.52 5.16 8.56
N PRO A 63 16.42 4.78 9.49
CA PRO A 63 16.06 4.52 10.90
C PRO A 63 15.37 5.70 11.59
N GLU A 64 15.79 6.91 11.24
CA GLU A 64 15.26 8.17 11.74
C GLU A 64 13.74 8.29 11.47
N TYR A 65 13.24 7.65 10.41
CA TYR A 65 11.80 7.60 10.15
C TYR A 65 11.02 7.02 11.33
N LEU A 66 11.46 5.89 11.87
CA LEU A 66 10.78 5.25 13.01
C LEU A 66 11.00 6.05 14.30
N ILE A 67 12.18 6.62 14.50
CA ILE A 67 12.46 7.47 15.66
C ILE A 67 11.54 8.69 15.69
N LEU A 68 11.44 9.41 14.56
CA LEU A 68 10.57 10.58 14.42
C LEU A 68 9.09 10.23 14.49
N LEU A 69 8.68 9.09 13.93
CA LEU A 69 7.31 8.57 14.01
C LEU A 69 6.87 8.38 15.46
N TYR A 70 7.68 7.66 16.24
CA TYR A 70 7.38 7.42 17.66
C TYR A 70 7.54 8.69 18.51
N GLY A 71 8.54 9.52 18.23
CA GLY A 71 8.72 10.81 18.88
C GLY A 71 7.52 11.74 18.69
N ALA A 72 6.96 11.80 17.48
CA ALA A 72 5.74 12.56 17.22
C ALA A 72 4.55 12.03 18.04
N TRP A 73 4.37 10.71 18.11
CA TRP A 73 3.32 10.12 18.96
C TRP A 73 3.58 10.33 20.45
N TYR A 74 4.84 10.32 20.93
CA TYR A 74 5.20 10.68 22.29
C TYR A 74 4.74 12.09 22.63
N ALA A 75 5.00 13.05 21.73
CA ALA A 75 4.55 14.43 21.88
C ALA A 75 3.03 14.61 21.71
N GLY A 76 2.30 13.57 21.30
CA GLY A 76 0.86 13.62 21.01
C GLY A 76 0.52 14.25 19.66
N ALA A 77 1.50 14.41 18.78
CA ALA A 77 1.33 14.93 17.43
C ALA A 77 0.78 13.86 16.48
N VAL A 78 0.24 14.31 15.34
CA VAL A 78 -0.27 13.49 14.25
C VAL A 78 0.79 13.41 13.15
N VAL A 79 1.17 12.21 12.73
CA VAL A 79 2.17 12.05 11.67
C VAL A 79 1.50 12.13 10.29
N VAL A 80 2.11 12.90 9.38
CA VAL A 80 1.74 12.98 7.97
C VAL A 80 2.85 12.36 7.13
N PRO A 81 2.77 11.05 6.85
CA PRO A 81 3.77 10.40 6.02
C PRO A 81 3.61 10.82 4.56
N ILE A 82 4.70 11.27 3.96
CA ILE A 82 4.73 11.73 2.59
C ILE A 82 5.73 10.88 1.80
N ASN A 83 5.30 10.37 0.66
CA ASN A 83 6.16 9.57 -0.20
C ASN A 83 7.35 10.40 -0.70
N ALA A 84 8.57 9.89 -0.48
CA ALA A 84 9.83 10.51 -0.92
C ALA A 84 9.92 10.77 -2.44
N LYS A 85 9.10 10.09 -3.24
CA LYS A 85 9.09 10.22 -4.71
C LYS A 85 8.08 11.25 -5.24
N LEU A 86 7.33 11.93 -4.38
CA LEU A 86 6.41 12.98 -4.82
C LEU A 86 7.18 14.23 -5.26
N HIS A 87 6.62 14.92 -6.24
CA HIS A 87 7.17 16.20 -6.66
C HIS A 87 7.04 17.23 -5.52
N PRO A 88 8.02 18.13 -5.30
CA PRO A 88 7.98 19.13 -4.22
C PRO A 88 6.68 19.96 -4.16
N ARG A 89 6.05 20.25 -5.31
CA ARG A 89 4.73 20.94 -5.38
C ARG A 89 3.60 20.13 -4.76
N GLU A 90 3.62 18.80 -4.94
CA GLU A 90 2.62 17.91 -4.35
C GLU A 90 2.84 17.81 -2.83
N VAL A 91 4.10 17.74 -2.42
CA VAL A 91 4.48 17.74 -1.00
C VAL A 91 4.05 19.03 -0.32
N ALA A 92 4.38 20.19 -0.89
CA ALA A 92 3.98 21.50 -0.36
C ALA A 92 2.46 21.65 -0.29
N TRP A 93 1.72 21.12 -1.27
CA TRP A 93 0.27 21.10 -1.23
C TRP A 93 -0.26 20.24 -0.07
N ILE A 94 0.27 19.03 0.14
CA ILE A 94 -0.09 18.17 1.28
C ILE A 94 0.21 18.86 2.60
N MET A 95 1.38 19.50 2.72
CA MET A 95 1.76 20.25 3.92
C MET A 95 0.76 21.36 4.24
N GLY A 96 0.32 22.10 3.23
CA GLY A 96 -0.67 23.16 3.38
C GLY A 96 -2.06 22.63 3.74
N ASP A 97 -2.56 21.60 3.06
CA ASP A 97 -3.86 20.98 3.32
C ASP A 97 -3.94 20.34 4.72
N ALA A 98 -2.85 19.68 5.13
CA ALA A 98 -2.73 19.09 6.46
C ALA A 98 -2.43 20.12 7.56
N GLU A 99 -2.14 21.39 7.22
CA GLU A 99 -1.65 22.40 8.17
C GLU A 99 -0.46 21.87 8.99
N VAL A 100 0.56 21.38 8.28
CA VAL A 100 1.76 20.80 8.89
C VAL A 100 2.54 21.88 9.61
N ALA A 101 2.83 21.67 10.88
CA ALA A 101 3.66 22.59 11.68
C ALA A 101 5.15 22.39 11.43
N LEU A 102 5.58 21.14 11.16
CA LEU A 102 6.98 20.76 11.02
C LEU A 102 7.11 19.62 10.00
N THR A 103 8.10 19.70 9.12
CA THR A 103 8.41 18.66 8.13
C THR A 103 9.86 18.22 8.27
N PHE A 104 10.09 16.90 8.37
CA PHE A 104 11.43 16.32 8.22
C PHE A 104 11.59 15.81 6.80
N ALA A 105 12.70 16.14 6.16
CA ALA A 105 13.02 15.71 4.81
C ALA A 105 14.41 15.07 4.75
N SER A 106 14.56 14.00 3.94
CA SER A 106 15.90 13.48 3.61
C SER A 106 16.72 14.53 2.89
N ALA A 107 18.06 14.51 3.04
CA ALA A 107 18.96 15.55 2.58
C ALA A 107 18.78 15.95 1.11
N ASP A 108 18.57 14.97 0.24
CA ASP A 108 18.33 15.18 -1.20
C ASP A 108 16.94 15.75 -1.53
N LEU A 109 16.00 15.69 -0.59
CA LEU A 109 14.63 16.15 -0.72
C LEU A 109 14.36 17.49 -0.05
N ALA A 110 15.20 17.89 0.92
CA ALA A 110 15.00 19.07 1.75
C ALA A 110 15.09 20.37 0.95
N ALA A 111 16.21 20.59 0.25
CA ALA A 111 16.45 21.84 -0.48
C ALA A 111 15.40 22.10 -1.58
N PRO A 112 15.05 21.15 -2.48
CA PRO A 112 13.99 21.36 -3.46
C PRO A 112 12.61 21.65 -2.82
N LEU A 113 12.33 21.05 -1.65
CA LEU A 113 11.09 21.32 -0.93
C LEU A 113 11.09 22.71 -0.31
N GLN A 114 12.17 23.13 0.33
CA GLN A 114 12.31 24.48 0.94
C GLN A 114 12.07 25.59 -0.08
N GLU A 115 12.61 25.49 -1.30
CA GLU A 115 12.37 26.45 -2.37
C GLU A 115 10.88 26.61 -2.70
N HIS A 116 10.10 25.53 -2.67
CA HIS A 116 8.67 25.56 -2.95
C HIS A 116 7.84 26.06 -1.77
N VAL A 117 8.29 25.83 -0.55
CA VAL A 117 7.59 26.21 0.69
C VAL A 117 7.78 27.68 1.00
N HIS A 118 8.97 28.26 0.77
CA HIS A 118 9.22 29.70 0.98
C HIS A 118 8.28 30.63 0.20
N ALA A 119 7.70 30.12 -0.90
CA ALA A 119 6.72 30.86 -1.69
C ALA A 119 5.28 30.81 -1.13
N GLN A 120 5.02 30.02 -0.06
CA GLN A 120 3.70 29.80 0.49
C GLN A 120 3.64 30.23 1.96
N THR A 121 2.75 31.17 2.28
CA THR A 121 2.48 31.57 3.68
C THR A 121 1.68 30.46 4.40
N GLY A 122 2.09 30.13 5.64
CA GLY A 122 1.34 29.21 6.51
C GLY A 122 1.74 27.74 6.40
N VAL A 123 2.81 27.41 5.68
CA VAL A 123 3.41 26.07 5.65
C VAL A 123 4.55 25.99 6.68
N GLY A 124 4.58 24.91 7.49
CA GLY A 124 5.56 24.71 8.56
C GLY A 124 7.00 24.59 8.05
N ARG A 125 7.95 24.71 8.98
CA ARG A 125 9.40 24.58 8.71
C ARG A 125 9.75 23.23 8.10
N VAL A 126 10.77 23.22 7.21
CA VAL A 126 11.37 22.00 6.67
C VAL A 126 12.75 21.81 7.29
N ILE A 127 12.95 20.69 7.97
CA ILE A 127 14.20 20.30 8.62
C ILE A 127 14.87 19.23 7.77
N ASP A 128 16.10 19.52 7.37
CA ASP A 128 16.97 18.56 6.69
C ASP A 128 17.57 17.60 7.71
N LEU A 129 17.46 16.29 7.44
CA LEU A 129 18.09 15.25 8.29
C LEU A 129 19.63 15.34 8.33
N ALA A 130 20.27 15.97 7.34
CA ALA A 130 21.71 16.24 7.36
C ALA A 130 22.07 17.58 8.02
N GLY A 131 21.08 18.37 8.43
CA GLY A 131 21.28 19.69 9.02
C GLY A 131 21.62 19.66 10.51
N THR A 132 22.20 20.76 11.01
CA THR A 132 22.54 20.90 12.42
C THR A 132 21.34 20.88 13.33
N GLU A 133 20.23 21.47 12.90
CA GLU A 133 18.96 21.49 13.66
C GLU A 133 18.42 20.07 13.95
N PHE A 134 18.61 19.13 13.01
CA PHE A 134 18.27 17.74 13.25
C PHE A 134 19.22 17.06 14.24
N ALA A 135 20.52 17.37 14.18
CA ALA A 135 21.49 16.84 15.13
C ALA A 135 21.22 17.32 16.57
N GLU A 136 20.83 18.59 16.72
CA GLU A 136 20.46 19.18 18.03
C GLU A 136 19.29 18.44 18.70
N LEU A 137 18.41 17.80 17.94
CA LEU A 137 17.29 17.02 18.47
C LEU A 137 17.78 15.94 19.46
N PHE A 138 18.91 15.30 19.17
CA PHE A 138 19.48 14.23 19.99
C PHE A 138 20.35 14.74 21.17
N GLU A 139 20.50 16.05 21.32
CA GLU A 139 21.15 16.68 22.47
C GLU A 139 20.16 17.06 23.58
N PHE A 140 18.84 17.01 23.27
CA PHE A 140 17.81 17.28 24.27
C PHE A 140 17.75 16.18 25.33
N GLU A 141 17.45 16.60 26.58
CA GLU A 141 17.12 15.64 27.62
C GLU A 141 15.83 14.89 27.24
N ALA A 142 15.87 13.58 27.29
CA ALA A 142 14.72 12.75 26.91
C ALA A 142 13.54 12.95 27.86
N ASP A 143 12.36 13.26 27.33
CA ASP A 143 11.12 13.33 28.09
C ASP A 143 10.39 11.98 28.01
N PRO A 144 10.41 11.17 29.07
CA PRO A 144 9.79 9.85 29.06
C PRO A 144 8.25 9.90 29.14
N ASP A 145 7.67 11.08 29.33
CA ASP A 145 6.23 11.24 29.51
C ASP A 145 5.51 11.30 28.17
N ILE A 146 4.78 10.23 27.89
CA ILE A 146 3.96 10.11 26.69
C ILE A 146 2.70 10.96 26.85
N ALA A 147 2.42 11.82 25.89
CA ALA A 147 1.21 12.62 25.86
C ALA A 147 -0.05 11.73 25.89
N VAL A 148 -0.99 12.08 26.76
CA VAL A 148 -2.25 11.35 26.90
C VAL A 148 -3.09 11.54 25.64
N ARG A 149 -3.47 10.42 25.01
CA ARG A 149 -4.34 10.42 23.81
C ARG A 149 -5.50 9.44 24.02
N ALA A 150 -6.67 9.86 23.57
CA ALA A 150 -7.81 8.96 23.47
C ALA A 150 -7.60 7.96 22.30
N ALA A 151 -8.37 6.90 22.27
CA ALA A 151 -8.29 5.91 21.20
C ALA A 151 -8.75 6.50 19.85
N GLU A 152 -9.66 7.43 19.88
CA GLU A 152 -10.26 8.13 18.73
C GLU A 152 -9.43 9.31 18.24
N ASP A 153 -8.41 9.73 18.99
CA ASP A 153 -7.52 10.79 18.54
C ASP A 153 -6.70 10.35 17.33
N LEU A 154 -6.40 11.31 16.45
CA LEU A 154 -5.59 11.05 15.27
C LEU A 154 -4.16 10.69 15.65
N ALA A 155 -3.63 9.68 15.01
CA ALA A 155 -2.24 9.25 15.09
C ALA A 155 -1.50 9.45 13.75
N TRP A 156 -2.25 9.33 12.63
CA TRP A 156 -1.67 9.32 11.30
C TRP A 156 -2.65 9.93 10.31
N LEU A 157 -2.19 10.82 9.47
CA LEU A 157 -2.98 11.43 8.40
C LEU A 157 -2.42 10.99 7.06
N PHE A 158 -3.12 10.07 6.40
CA PHE A 158 -2.64 9.37 5.22
C PHE A 158 -3.22 9.97 3.94
N TYR A 159 -2.37 10.54 3.08
CA TYR A 159 -2.82 11.11 1.81
C TYR A 159 -2.88 10.06 0.70
N THR A 160 -4.09 9.84 0.17
CA THR A 160 -4.33 8.94 -0.96
C THR A 160 -4.57 9.76 -2.23
N SER A 161 -4.10 9.24 -3.38
CA SER A 161 -4.42 9.81 -4.69
C SER A 161 -5.93 9.70 -4.93
N GLY A 162 -6.64 10.81 -4.79
CA GLY A 162 -8.07 10.87 -5.05
C GLY A 162 -8.41 10.63 -6.52
N THR A 163 -9.61 10.11 -6.77
CA THR A 163 -10.14 9.94 -8.14
C THR A 163 -10.46 11.28 -8.83
N THR A 164 -10.42 12.38 -8.09
CA THR A 164 -10.81 13.74 -8.51
C THR A 164 -9.64 14.68 -8.72
N GLY A 165 -8.41 14.17 -8.80
CA GLY A 165 -7.20 14.92 -9.12
C GLY A 165 -6.38 15.40 -7.93
N ARG A 166 -6.96 15.77 -6.78
CA ARG A 166 -6.21 16.15 -5.57
C ARG A 166 -6.23 15.04 -4.53
N PRO A 167 -5.10 14.76 -3.84
CA PRO A 167 -5.06 13.80 -2.75
C PRO A 167 -6.05 14.15 -1.64
N LYS A 168 -6.48 13.15 -0.86
CA LYS A 168 -7.32 13.34 0.33
C LYS A 168 -6.61 12.76 1.54
N GLY A 169 -6.62 13.51 2.65
CA GLY A 169 -6.07 13.06 3.92
C GLY A 169 -7.05 12.11 4.62
N VAL A 170 -6.73 10.83 4.66
CA VAL A 170 -7.47 9.84 5.44
C VAL A 170 -7.07 9.95 6.90
N MET A 171 -8.03 10.12 7.77
CA MET A 171 -7.81 10.20 9.21
C MET A 171 -7.67 8.79 9.81
N ILE A 172 -6.48 8.46 10.34
CA ILE A 172 -6.21 7.19 11.03
C ILE A 172 -5.99 7.46 12.52
N THR A 173 -6.80 6.83 13.35
CA THR A 173 -6.76 7.01 14.81
C THR A 173 -5.82 6.02 15.49
N HIS A 174 -5.48 6.29 16.75
CA HIS A 174 -4.75 5.33 17.58
C HIS A 174 -5.49 3.99 17.70
N ARG A 175 -6.84 4.00 17.79
CA ARG A 175 -7.67 2.78 17.78
C ARG A 175 -7.45 1.97 16.51
N MET A 176 -7.51 2.61 15.35
CA MET A 176 -7.33 1.92 14.07
C MET A 176 -5.98 1.21 13.98
N LEU A 177 -4.89 1.86 14.43
CA LEU A 177 -3.56 1.25 14.48
C LEU A 177 -3.49 0.06 15.44
N GLN A 178 -4.14 0.17 16.61
CA GLN A 178 -4.21 -0.93 17.58
C GLN A 178 -5.01 -2.12 17.02
N VAL A 179 -6.18 -1.85 16.45
CA VAL A 179 -7.02 -2.88 15.85
C VAL A 179 -6.29 -3.58 14.70
N MET A 180 -5.66 -2.82 13.81
CA MET A 180 -4.83 -3.37 12.73
C MET A 180 -3.72 -4.29 13.25
N ALA A 181 -3.01 -3.87 14.30
CA ALA A 181 -1.93 -4.68 14.87
C ALA A 181 -2.47 -5.95 15.55
N LEU A 182 -3.60 -5.88 16.22
CA LEU A 182 -4.19 -7.05 16.91
C LEU A 182 -4.82 -8.05 15.94
N THR A 183 -5.50 -7.57 14.89
CA THR A 183 -6.05 -8.45 13.84
C THR A 183 -4.97 -9.09 12.99
N TYR A 184 -3.79 -8.48 12.89
CA TYR A 184 -2.65 -9.14 12.26
C TYR A 184 -2.35 -10.49 12.90
N PHE A 185 -2.33 -10.57 14.23
CA PHE A 185 -2.05 -11.80 14.96
C PHE A 185 -3.19 -12.84 14.87
N SER A 186 -4.43 -12.41 14.69
CA SER A 186 -5.58 -13.33 14.58
C SER A 186 -5.80 -13.84 13.16
N ASP A 187 -5.57 -13.01 12.14
CA ASP A 187 -6.05 -13.28 10.78
C ASP A 187 -4.96 -13.32 9.70
N VAL A 188 -3.78 -12.73 9.98
CA VAL A 188 -2.72 -12.61 8.98
C VAL A 188 -1.56 -13.54 9.29
N ASP A 189 -0.77 -13.24 10.34
CA ASP A 189 0.39 -14.06 10.73
C ASP A 189 0.77 -13.80 12.19
N SER A 190 1.70 -14.60 12.71
CA SER A 190 2.36 -14.35 13.99
C SER A 190 3.67 -13.59 13.80
N VAL A 191 4.05 -12.79 14.78
CA VAL A 191 5.38 -12.19 14.90
C VAL A 191 5.97 -12.61 16.24
N GLU A 192 7.22 -13.03 16.26
CA GLU A 192 7.94 -13.42 17.46
C GLU A 192 9.18 -12.53 17.66
N THR A 193 9.72 -12.53 18.87
CA THR A 193 10.89 -11.72 19.23
C THR A 193 12.10 -11.87 18.26
N PRO A 194 12.48 -13.08 17.79
CA PRO A 194 13.63 -13.20 16.88
C PRO A 194 13.31 -12.82 15.43
N ASP A 195 12.06 -12.48 15.11
CA ASP A 195 11.69 -12.10 13.76
C ASP A 195 12.26 -10.73 13.38
N VAL A 196 12.31 -10.46 12.08
CA VAL A 196 12.76 -9.19 11.54
C VAL A 196 11.81 -8.68 10.47
N ALA A 197 11.40 -7.42 10.56
CA ALA A 197 10.69 -6.74 9.50
C ALA A 197 11.69 -6.07 8.55
N ILE A 198 11.72 -6.44 7.27
CA ILE A 198 12.52 -5.79 6.24
C ILE A 198 11.65 -4.76 5.52
N TYR A 199 12.05 -3.49 5.56
CA TYR A 199 11.29 -2.38 4.97
C TYR A 199 11.79 -2.06 3.55
N ALA A 200 11.51 -2.92 2.61
CA ALA A 200 11.82 -2.70 1.20
C ALA A 200 10.77 -1.85 0.46
N ALA A 201 9.52 -1.87 0.92
CA ALA A 201 8.49 -0.93 0.48
C ALA A 201 8.54 0.36 1.30
N PRO A 202 8.02 1.49 0.76
CA PRO A 202 8.08 2.79 1.46
C PRO A 202 7.41 2.77 2.84
N LEU A 203 8.13 3.27 3.85
CA LEU A 203 7.61 3.45 5.22
C LEU A 203 6.45 4.44 5.28
N SER A 204 6.36 5.36 4.33
CA SER A 204 5.23 6.29 4.20
C SER A 204 3.93 5.62 3.77
N HIS A 205 3.92 4.30 3.55
CA HIS A 205 2.77 3.52 3.08
C HIS A 205 2.52 2.28 3.94
N GLY A 206 1.89 1.25 3.37
CA GLY A 206 1.50 0.03 4.06
C GLY A 206 2.62 -0.64 4.86
N ALA A 207 3.84 -0.68 4.32
CA ALA A 207 4.99 -1.24 5.04
C ALA A 207 5.27 -0.51 6.37
N GLY A 208 5.11 0.82 6.37
CA GLY A 208 5.29 1.61 7.59
C GLY A 208 4.25 1.31 8.66
N LEU A 209 3.02 1.01 8.28
CA LEU A 209 1.97 0.63 9.25
C LEU A 209 2.33 -0.68 9.99
N TYR A 210 3.02 -1.60 9.33
CA TYR A 210 3.39 -2.88 9.93
C TYR A 210 4.53 -2.81 10.97
N ASN A 211 5.16 -1.64 11.18
CA ASN A 211 6.11 -1.49 12.29
C ASN A 211 5.45 -1.75 13.65
N VAL A 212 4.17 -1.41 13.80
CA VAL A 212 3.46 -1.35 15.10
C VAL A 212 3.39 -2.73 15.76
N MET A 213 3.01 -3.81 15.02
CA MET A 213 2.98 -5.16 15.59
C MET A 213 4.38 -5.72 15.84
N HIS A 214 5.38 -5.31 15.07
CA HIS A 214 6.76 -5.73 15.29
C HIS A 214 7.34 -5.07 16.56
N VAL A 215 7.07 -3.79 16.79
CA VAL A 215 7.42 -3.10 18.06
C VAL A 215 6.69 -3.73 19.24
N LEU A 216 5.41 -4.09 19.09
CA LEU A 216 4.59 -4.68 20.14
C LEU A 216 5.22 -5.94 20.76
N VAL A 217 5.89 -6.76 19.95
CA VAL A 217 6.55 -8.01 20.39
C VAL A 217 8.07 -7.88 20.54
N GLY A 218 8.64 -6.74 20.17
CA GLY A 218 10.08 -6.50 20.25
C GLY A 218 10.89 -7.21 19.16
N ALA A 219 10.33 -7.32 17.98
CA ALA A 219 11.03 -7.81 16.79
C ALA A 219 12.01 -6.75 16.25
N ARG A 220 12.90 -7.15 15.35
CA ARG A 220 13.92 -6.28 14.74
C ARG A 220 13.36 -5.56 13.52
N HIS A 221 13.83 -4.34 13.26
CA HIS A 221 13.45 -3.50 12.13
C HIS A 221 14.66 -3.27 11.26
N VAL A 222 14.63 -3.73 10.01
CA VAL A 222 15.76 -3.66 9.07
C VAL A 222 15.40 -2.79 7.88
N LEU A 223 16.21 -1.78 7.65
CA LEU A 223 16.15 -0.93 6.48
C LEU A 223 17.27 -1.34 5.52
N PRO A 224 16.94 -1.73 4.27
CA PRO A 224 17.94 -2.05 3.27
C PRO A 224 18.90 -0.87 3.03
N ARG A 225 20.16 -1.14 2.73
CA ARG A 225 21.14 -0.10 2.41
C ARG A 225 20.80 0.66 1.13
N SER A 226 20.13 -0.01 0.19
CA SER A 226 19.58 0.61 -1.02
C SER A 226 18.50 1.65 -0.75
N GLY A 227 17.97 1.72 0.48
CA GLY A 227 16.85 2.59 0.86
C GLY A 227 15.51 2.18 0.25
N GLY A 228 15.43 1.01 -0.41
CA GLY A 228 14.22 0.57 -1.10
C GLY A 228 14.23 -0.90 -1.49
N PHE A 229 13.61 -1.21 -2.63
CA PHE A 229 13.46 -2.57 -3.11
C PHE A 229 14.61 -2.99 -4.03
N ASP A 230 15.44 -3.88 -3.54
CA ASP A 230 16.38 -4.70 -4.33
C ASP A 230 16.20 -6.17 -3.93
N ALA A 231 15.87 -7.03 -4.90
CA ALA A 231 15.53 -8.43 -4.61
C ALA A 231 16.73 -9.22 -4.06
N LEU A 232 17.94 -8.95 -4.54
CA LEU A 232 19.14 -9.67 -4.10
C LEU A 232 19.53 -9.23 -2.69
N GLU A 233 19.49 -7.94 -2.40
CA GLU A 233 19.73 -7.43 -1.05
C GLU A 233 18.70 -7.99 -0.06
N ILE A 234 17.41 -8.10 -0.44
CA ILE A 234 16.38 -8.73 0.41
C ILE A 234 16.71 -10.19 0.70
N PHE A 235 17.16 -10.96 -0.29
CA PHE A 235 17.54 -12.37 -0.07
C PHE A 235 18.76 -12.48 0.85
N ASP A 236 19.76 -11.63 0.70
CA ASP A 236 20.94 -11.63 1.57
C ASP A 236 20.58 -11.25 3.01
N LEU A 237 19.72 -10.24 3.20
CA LEU A 237 19.21 -9.85 4.51
C LEU A 237 18.35 -10.96 5.13
N ALA A 238 17.45 -11.57 4.36
CA ALA A 238 16.63 -12.67 4.86
C ALA A 238 17.48 -13.85 5.31
N LYS A 239 18.49 -14.21 4.52
CA LYS A 239 19.45 -15.29 4.87
C LYS A 239 20.24 -14.98 6.13
N HIS A 240 20.67 -13.71 6.31
CA HIS A 240 21.42 -13.27 7.49
C HIS A 240 20.59 -13.33 8.77
N PHE A 241 19.34 -12.87 8.69
CA PHE A 241 18.47 -12.76 9.87
C PHE A 241 17.61 -14.00 10.14
N GLU A 242 17.45 -14.89 9.17
CA GLU A 242 16.78 -16.20 9.19
C GLU A 242 15.25 -16.20 9.41
N ARG A 243 14.65 -15.11 9.86
CA ARG A 243 13.20 -15.05 10.17
C ARG A 243 12.60 -13.72 9.68
N ALA A 244 12.74 -13.48 8.37
CA ALA A 244 12.36 -12.21 7.77
C ALA A 244 10.88 -12.15 7.39
N HIS A 245 10.24 -11.06 7.78
CA HIS A 245 8.92 -10.64 7.33
C HIS A 245 9.07 -9.51 6.33
N LEU A 246 8.31 -9.55 5.27
CA LEU A 246 8.31 -8.54 4.23
C LEU A 246 6.87 -8.16 3.87
N PHE A 247 6.56 -6.86 3.86
CA PHE A 247 5.39 -6.36 3.14
C PHE A 247 5.79 -6.01 1.70
N ALA A 248 5.09 -6.57 0.72
CA ALA A 248 5.41 -6.41 -0.69
C ALA A 248 4.19 -6.04 -1.54
N ALA A 249 4.39 -5.14 -2.49
CA ALA A 249 3.43 -5.00 -3.59
C ALA A 249 3.49 -6.22 -4.53
N PRO A 250 2.42 -6.58 -5.26
CA PRO A 250 2.43 -7.68 -6.21
C PRO A 250 3.59 -7.62 -7.22
N THR A 251 3.92 -6.42 -7.69
CA THR A 251 5.07 -6.20 -8.60
C THR A 251 6.42 -6.52 -7.95
N MET A 252 6.55 -6.31 -6.63
CA MET A 252 7.76 -6.70 -5.89
C MET A 252 7.86 -8.23 -5.80
N VAL A 253 6.75 -8.92 -5.52
CA VAL A 253 6.69 -10.39 -5.49
C VAL A 253 7.10 -10.98 -6.84
N LYS A 254 6.58 -10.43 -7.94
CA LYS A 254 6.95 -10.83 -9.31
C LYS A 254 8.46 -10.66 -9.54
N ARG A 255 9.01 -9.48 -9.25
CA ARG A 255 10.45 -9.20 -9.41
C ARG A 255 11.33 -10.08 -8.53
N MET A 256 10.92 -10.40 -7.29
CA MET A 256 11.62 -11.37 -6.45
C MET A 256 11.61 -12.75 -7.09
N THR A 257 10.47 -13.19 -7.64
CA THR A 257 10.35 -14.49 -8.31
C THR A 257 11.24 -14.58 -9.55
N GLU A 258 11.30 -13.52 -10.35
CA GLU A 258 12.18 -13.42 -11.52
C GLU A 258 13.66 -13.46 -11.12
N ALA A 259 14.05 -12.67 -10.10
CA ALA A 259 15.41 -12.67 -9.57
C ALA A 259 15.82 -14.06 -9.01
N ALA A 260 14.92 -14.71 -8.27
CA ALA A 260 15.17 -16.06 -7.74
C ALA A 260 15.38 -17.08 -8.86
N LYS A 261 14.56 -17.05 -9.91
CA LYS A 261 14.73 -17.93 -11.08
C LYS A 261 16.05 -17.66 -11.82
N ALA A 262 16.44 -16.39 -11.95
CA ALA A 262 17.68 -16.02 -12.64
C ALA A 262 18.96 -16.39 -11.86
N THR A 263 18.89 -16.39 -10.51
CA THR A 263 20.07 -16.57 -9.66
C THR A 263 20.12 -17.93 -8.94
N GLY A 264 19.04 -18.71 -8.99
CA GLY A 264 18.90 -19.96 -8.24
C GLY A 264 18.66 -19.76 -6.74
N GLN A 265 18.37 -18.54 -6.28
CA GLN A 265 18.08 -18.25 -4.88
C GLN A 265 16.68 -18.75 -4.49
N THR A 266 16.53 -19.27 -3.28
CA THR A 266 15.28 -19.87 -2.77
C THR A 266 14.54 -18.97 -1.79
N GLY A 267 15.06 -17.77 -1.51
CA GLY A 267 14.53 -16.92 -0.45
C GLY A 267 14.73 -17.49 0.96
N ALA A 268 15.79 -18.26 1.16
CA ALA A 268 16.14 -18.81 2.47
C ALA A 268 16.15 -17.71 3.54
N GLY A 269 15.51 -17.98 4.69
CA GLY A 269 15.34 -17.02 5.78
C GLY A 269 14.09 -16.12 5.66
N LEU A 270 13.41 -16.09 4.52
CA LEU A 270 12.07 -15.47 4.42
C LEU A 270 11.05 -16.35 5.18
N ARG A 271 10.44 -15.80 6.21
CA ARG A 271 9.37 -16.45 6.96
C ARG A 271 8.00 -16.12 6.42
N SER A 272 7.78 -14.85 6.07
CA SER A 272 6.49 -14.36 5.60
C SER A 272 6.64 -13.25 4.58
N VAL A 273 5.90 -13.35 3.49
CA VAL A 273 5.69 -12.26 2.54
C VAL A 273 4.22 -11.92 2.52
N ILE A 274 3.86 -10.81 3.18
CA ILE A 274 2.52 -10.27 3.16
C ILE A 274 2.38 -9.38 1.93
N TYR A 275 1.46 -9.69 1.04
CA TYR A 275 1.30 -8.89 -0.16
C TYR A 275 -0.09 -8.27 -0.29
N GLY A 276 -0.14 -7.08 -0.87
CA GLY A 276 -1.37 -6.32 -1.07
C GLY A 276 -1.13 -4.98 -1.77
N GLY A 277 -2.15 -4.12 -1.76
CA GLY A 277 -2.07 -2.77 -2.32
C GLY A 277 -2.21 -2.69 -3.85
N GLY A 278 -2.29 -3.81 -4.55
CA GLY A 278 -2.51 -3.92 -5.99
C GLY A 278 -3.06 -5.28 -6.39
N PRO A 279 -3.47 -5.47 -7.65
CA PRO A 279 -3.92 -6.77 -8.15
C PRO A 279 -2.75 -7.76 -8.19
N MET A 280 -2.95 -8.95 -7.62
CA MET A 280 -2.08 -10.11 -7.77
C MET A 280 -2.72 -11.04 -8.80
N TYR A 281 -2.00 -11.37 -9.85
CA TYR A 281 -2.46 -12.32 -10.85
C TYR A 281 -2.14 -13.76 -10.42
N GLN A 282 -3.03 -14.70 -10.78
CA GLN A 282 -2.91 -16.08 -10.32
C GLN A 282 -1.58 -16.73 -10.72
N GLU A 283 -1.14 -16.55 -11.96
CA GLU A 283 0.09 -17.16 -12.45
C GLU A 283 1.34 -16.60 -11.74
N ASP A 284 1.35 -15.30 -11.38
CA ASP A 284 2.44 -14.69 -10.64
C ASP A 284 2.56 -15.29 -9.23
N ILE A 285 1.44 -15.44 -8.49
CA ILE A 285 1.49 -16.03 -7.15
C ILE A 285 1.75 -17.54 -7.18
N ILE A 286 1.27 -18.26 -8.18
CA ILE A 286 1.60 -19.69 -8.38
C ILE A 286 3.11 -19.85 -8.59
N ALA A 287 3.70 -19.02 -9.45
CA ALA A 287 5.15 -19.03 -9.69
C ALA A 287 5.93 -18.66 -8.42
N ALA A 288 5.47 -17.67 -7.66
CA ALA A 288 6.12 -17.26 -6.40
C ALA A 288 6.09 -18.39 -5.36
N VAL A 289 4.94 -19.03 -5.14
CA VAL A 289 4.81 -20.18 -4.22
C VAL A 289 5.70 -21.35 -4.67
N SER A 290 5.83 -21.59 -5.97
CA SER A 290 6.72 -22.63 -6.50
C SER A 290 8.20 -22.34 -6.25
N CYS A 291 8.61 -21.05 -6.22
CA CYS A 291 9.99 -20.64 -5.95
C CYS A 291 10.33 -20.63 -4.45
N PHE A 292 9.41 -20.11 -3.63
CA PHE A 292 9.70 -19.76 -2.23
C PHE A 292 8.97 -20.63 -1.21
N GLY A 293 8.06 -21.51 -1.67
CA GLY A 293 7.22 -22.30 -0.77
C GLY A 293 6.07 -21.51 -0.13
N PRO A 294 5.48 -22.05 0.96
CA PRO A 294 4.26 -21.56 1.58
C PRO A 294 4.51 -20.38 2.53
N ILE A 295 5.05 -19.26 2.03
CA ILE A 295 5.39 -18.09 2.84
C ILE A 295 4.47 -16.88 2.57
N PHE A 296 3.57 -16.97 1.60
CA PHE A 296 2.76 -15.85 1.14
C PHE A 296 1.42 -15.76 1.87
N ILE A 297 1.03 -14.53 2.21
CA ILE A 297 -0.26 -14.17 2.79
C ILE A 297 -0.76 -12.94 2.04
N GLN A 298 -2.00 -12.97 1.56
CA GLN A 298 -2.59 -11.81 0.92
C GLN A 298 -3.45 -11.02 1.91
N ILE A 299 -3.38 -9.69 1.83
CA ILE A 299 -4.31 -8.81 2.51
C ILE A 299 -4.99 -7.85 1.51
N TYR A 300 -6.22 -7.49 1.83
CA TYR A 300 -6.91 -6.40 1.17
C TYR A 300 -7.28 -5.33 2.19
N GLY A 301 -7.01 -4.10 1.83
CA GLY A 301 -7.32 -2.91 2.59
C GLY A 301 -7.14 -1.67 1.73
N GLN A 302 -7.55 -0.54 2.27
CA GLN A 302 -7.43 0.79 1.66
C GLN A 302 -6.88 1.75 2.71
N GLY A 303 -6.53 2.98 2.35
CA GLY A 303 -6.20 4.01 3.34
C GLY A 303 -7.32 4.21 4.34
N GLU A 304 -8.55 4.13 3.88
CA GLU A 304 -9.80 4.28 4.62
C GLU A 304 -10.12 3.12 5.60
N CYS A 305 -9.51 1.96 5.39
CA CYS A 305 -9.51 0.80 6.29
C CYS A 305 -8.18 0.06 6.09
N PRO A 306 -7.10 0.52 6.78
CA PRO A 306 -5.74 0.10 6.48
C PRO A 306 -5.52 -1.37 6.85
N MET A 307 -5.15 -2.18 5.86
CA MET A 307 -4.73 -3.58 6.00
C MET A 307 -5.77 -4.57 6.56
N CYS A 308 -6.99 -4.12 6.94
CA CYS A 308 -7.90 -4.87 7.82
C CYS A 308 -9.21 -5.30 7.17
N ILE A 309 -9.38 -5.23 5.85
CA ILE A 309 -10.66 -5.64 5.24
C ILE A 309 -10.74 -7.16 5.16
N THR A 310 -9.83 -7.81 4.43
CA THR A 310 -9.76 -9.28 4.34
C THR A 310 -8.32 -9.78 4.40
N ALA A 311 -8.17 -11.07 4.70
CA ALA A 311 -6.92 -11.80 4.59
C ALA A 311 -7.14 -13.17 3.93
N LEU A 312 -6.24 -13.56 3.02
CA LEU A 312 -6.11 -14.90 2.49
C LEU A 312 -4.91 -15.56 3.15
N SER A 313 -5.17 -16.59 3.94
CA SER A 313 -4.16 -17.22 4.79
C SER A 313 -3.03 -17.87 3.98
N ARG A 314 -1.90 -18.06 4.62
CA ARG A 314 -0.76 -18.82 4.08
C ARG A 314 -1.19 -20.21 3.60
N ALA A 315 -2.04 -20.88 4.37
CA ALA A 315 -2.58 -22.19 4.03
C ALA A 315 -3.41 -22.14 2.74
N ASP A 316 -4.33 -21.18 2.63
CA ASP A 316 -5.16 -21.02 1.42
C ASP A 316 -4.32 -20.68 0.18
N VAL A 317 -3.28 -19.82 0.34
CA VAL A 317 -2.38 -19.47 -0.77
C VAL A 317 -1.58 -20.67 -1.26
N ALA A 318 -1.17 -21.56 -0.34
CA ALA A 318 -0.33 -22.71 -0.67
C ALA A 318 -1.11 -23.98 -1.05
N ASP A 319 -2.34 -24.14 -0.56
CA ASP A 319 -3.14 -25.37 -0.77
C ASP A 319 -3.46 -25.57 -2.26
N ARG A 320 -3.16 -26.77 -2.75
CA ARG A 320 -3.48 -27.24 -4.11
C ARG A 320 -4.42 -28.44 -4.10
N SER A 321 -4.75 -28.97 -2.92
CA SER A 321 -5.57 -30.16 -2.76
C SER A 321 -7.08 -29.85 -2.81
N HIS A 322 -7.46 -28.63 -2.43
CA HIS A 322 -8.87 -28.24 -2.40
C HIS A 322 -9.45 -28.11 -3.82
N PRO A 323 -10.65 -28.65 -4.11
CA PRO A 323 -11.24 -28.60 -5.46
C PRO A 323 -11.39 -27.17 -6.02
N ARG A 324 -11.61 -26.18 -5.14
CA ARG A 324 -11.76 -24.76 -5.49
C ARG A 324 -10.49 -23.93 -5.25
N TRP A 325 -9.32 -24.54 -5.17
CA TRP A 325 -8.08 -23.82 -4.81
C TRP A 325 -7.79 -22.62 -5.74
N ARG A 326 -8.06 -22.74 -7.05
CA ARG A 326 -7.87 -21.63 -7.98
C ARG A 326 -8.82 -20.46 -7.69
N ALA A 327 -10.08 -20.72 -7.36
CA ALA A 327 -11.04 -19.69 -6.99
C ALA A 327 -10.66 -19.00 -5.66
N ARG A 328 -10.17 -19.77 -4.67
CA ARG A 328 -9.66 -19.21 -3.41
C ARG A 328 -8.42 -18.36 -3.66
N LEU A 329 -7.48 -18.82 -4.47
CA LEU A 329 -6.26 -18.09 -4.81
C LEU A 329 -6.54 -16.79 -5.61
N ALA A 330 -7.62 -16.75 -6.41
CA ALA A 330 -8.09 -15.57 -7.11
C ALA A 330 -8.82 -14.55 -6.20
N SER A 331 -9.19 -14.97 -4.98
CA SER A 331 -9.84 -14.12 -3.99
C SER A 331 -8.82 -13.28 -3.22
N VAL A 332 -9.30 -12.32 -2.44
CA VAL A 332 -8.50 -11.60 -1.45
C VAL A 332 -8.77 -12.12 -0.03
N GLY A 333 -9.30 -13.34 0.08
CA GLY A 333 -9.58 -14.02 1.33
C GLY A 333 -10.90 -13.64 1.98
N ARG A 334 -10.96 -13.83 3.29
CA ARG A 334 -12.14 -13.63 4.13
C ARG A 334 -12.00 -12.37 4.97
N ALA A 335 -13.14 -11.83 5.42
CA ALA A 335 -13.16 -10.69 6.34
C ALA A 335 -12.30 -10.97 7.57
N GLN A 336 -11.46 -9.99 7.95
CA GLN A 336 -10.71 -10.05 9.21
C GLN A 336 -11.64 -9.84 10.41
N ALA A 337 -11.21 -10.26 11.59
CA ALA A 337 -12.02 -10.29 12.81
C ALA A 337 -12.64 -8.94 13.19
N ALA A 338 -11.96 -7.82 12.88
CA ALA A 338 -12.46 -6.47 13.16
C ALA A 338 -13.29 -5.86 12.02
N ALA A 339 -13.58 -6.60 10.94
CA ALA A 339 -14.27 -6.10 9.76
C ALA A 339 -15.53 -6.89 9.44
N GLN A 340 -16.61 -6.19 9.16
CA GLN A 340 -17.79 -6.74 8.50
C GLN A 340 -17.74 -6.34 7.03
N VAL A 341 -17.78 -7.31 6.12
CA VAL A 341 -17.75 -7.10 4.67
C VAL A 341 -19.09 -7.53 4.06
N ARG A 342 -19.62 -6.71 3.16
CA ARG A 342 -20.83 -7.02 2.39
C ARG A 342 -20.67 -6.59 0.94
N ILE A 343 -21.40 -7.24 0.07
CA ILE A 343 -21.65 -6.78 -1.29
C ILE A 343 -22.98 -6.02 -1.30
N ALA A 344 -22.98 -4.83 -1.87
CA ALA A 344 -24.14 -3.96 -1.90
C ALA A 344 -24.49 -3.49 -3.33
N ASP A 345 -25.78 -3.24 -3.56
CA ASP A 345 -26.25 -2.56 -4.75
C ASP A 345 -25.99 -1.04 -4.69
N VAL A 346 -26.40 -0.32 -5.72
CA VAL A 346 -26.20 1.15 -5.81
C VAL A 346 -26.94 1.92 -4.70
N GLN A 347 -27.99 1.33 -4.11
CA GLN A 347 -28.74 1.87 -2.97
C GLN A 347 -28.12 1.48 -1.61
N GLY A 348 -27.04 0.68 -1.59
CA GLY A 348 -26.40 0.22 -0.37
C GLY A 348 -27.09 -1.01 0.28
N ARG A 349 -28.04 -1.65 -0.38
CA ARG A 349 -28.73 -2.84 0.12
C ARG A 349 -27.87 -4.07 -0.10
N LYS A 350 -27.86 -4.97 0.90
CA LYS A 350 -27.09 -6.22 0.83
C LYS A 350 -27.57 -7.08 -0.35
N MET A 351 -26.62 -7.55 -1.14
CA MET A 351 -26.86 -8.51 -2.23
C MET A 351 -26.61 -9.96 -1.76
N PRO A 352 -27.21 -10.96 -2.44
CA PRO A 352 -26.95 -12.36 -2.16
C PRO A 352 -25.51 -12.75 -2.51
N ASN A 353 -25.01 -13.83 -1.89
CA ASN A 353 -23.71 -14.40 -2.27
C ASN A 353 -23.72 -14.79 -3.75
N GLY A 354 -22.57 -14.67 -4.39
CA GLY A 354 -22.45 -14.89 -5.83
C GLY A 354 -22.82 -13.69 -6.70
N ALA A 355 -23.52 -12.68 -6.17
CA ALA A 355 -23.80 -11.46 -6.90
C ALA A 355 -22.62 -10.49 -6.85
N THR A 356 -22.40 -9.74 -7.95
CA THR A 356 -21.39 -8.70 -8.04
C THR A 356 -21.99 -7.35 -7.70
N GLY A 357 -21.35 -6.61 -6.79
CA GLY A 357 -21.74 -5.26 -6.38
C GLY A 357 -20.58 -4.52 -5.72
N GLU A 358 -20.87 -3.36 -5.13
CA GLU A 358 -19.87 -2.61 -4.40
C GLU A 358 -19.53 -3.29 -3.07
N ILE A 359 -18.24 -3.37 -2.77
CA ILE A 359 -17.76 -3.86 -1.48
C ILE A 359 -17.95 -2.74 -0.46
N ILE A 360 -18.70 -3.02 0.60
CA ILE A 360 -18.87 -2.10 1.72
C ILE A 360 -18.34 -2.74 3.01
N VAL A 361 -17.73 -1.92 3.85
CA VAL A 361 -17.01 -2.37 5.05
C VAL A 361 -17.46 -1.58 6.29
N ARG A 362 -17.57 -2.26 7.42
CA ARG A 362 -17.80 -1.66 8.72
C ARG A 362 -16.92 -2.31 9.77
N GLY A 363 -16.37 -1.55 10.70
CA GLY A 363 -15.56 -2.04 11.81
C GLY A 363 -14.66 -0.97 12.41
N ASP A 364 -13.97 -1.29 13.49
CA ASP A 364 -13.13 -0.36 14.27
C ASP A 364 -11.85 0.07 13.53
N ALA A 365 -11.49 -0.61 12.44
CA ALA A 365 -10.40 -0.22 11.55
C ALA A 365 -10.84 0.75 10.43
N VAL A 366 -12.14 1.09 10.33
CA VAL A 366 -12.64 2.07 9.35
C VAL A 366 -12.42 3.49 9.83
N MET A 367 -11.91 4.34 8.95
CA MET A 367 -11.62 5.76 9.23
C MET A 367 -12.84 6.52 9.76
N PRO A 368 -12.67 7.54 10.61
CA PRO A 368 -13.75 8.46 10.98
C PRO A 368 -14.13 9.42 9.84
N GLY A 369 -13.27 9.59 8.83
CA GLY A 369 -13.50 10.43 7.68
C GLY A 369 -12.23 10.95 7.01
N TYR A 370 -12.43 11.87 6.06
CA TYR A 370 -11.33 12.60 5.41
C TYR A 370 -11.09 13.93 6.11
N TRP A 371 -9.82 14.27 6.30
CA TRP A 371 -9.39 15.52 6.90
C TRP A 371 -10.00 16.73 6.18
N ARG A 372 -10.70 17.57 6.94
CA ARG A 372 -11.34 18.81 6.47
C ARG A 372 -12.20 18.66 5.20
N ASN A 373 -12.68 17.44 4.92
CA ASN A 373 -13.49 17.17 3.74
C ASN A 373 -14.80 16.42 4.09
N PRO A 374 -15.76 17.13 4.74
CA PRO A 374 -17.03 16.52 5.15
C PRO A 374 -17.86 16.01 3.97
N ALA A 375 -17.79 16.67 2.82
CA ALA A 375 -18.52 16.24 1.62
C ALA A 375 -17.98 14.90 1.07
N ALA A 376 -16.66 14.70 1.05
CA ALA A 376 -16.09 13.41 0.66
C ALA A 376 -16.37 12.34 1.73
N THR A 377 -16.32 12.70 3.01
CA THR A 377 -16.66 11.82 4.13
C THR A 377 -18.09 11.29 4.02
N ALA A 378 -19.06 12.17 3.81
CA ALA A 378 -20.47 11.80 3.68
C ALA A 378 -20.75 10.89 2.46
N ARG A 379 -19.96 11.01 1.39
CA ARG A 379 -20.06 10.10 0.24
C ARG A 379 -19.44 8.73 0.50
N ALA A 380 -18.35 8.69 1.30
CA ALA A 380 -17.63 7.45 1.59
C ALA A 380 -18.27 6.66 2.74
N LEU A 381 -18.77 7.35 3.77
CA LEU A 381 -19.35 6.73 4.97
C LEU A 381 -20.87 6.92 4.96
N VAL A 382 -21.60 5.85 4.64
CA VAL A 382 -23.06 5.86 4.53
C VAL A 382 -23.64 4.87 5.54
N HIS A 383 -24.46 5.35 6.47
CA HIS A 383 -25.09 4.54 7.53
C HIS A 383 -24.09 3.65 8.31
N GLY A 384 -22.89 4.18 8.58
CA GLY A 384 -21.83 3.47 9.30
C GLY A 384 -21.06 2.44 8.47
N TRP A 385 -21.27 2.41 7.14
CA TRP A 385 -20.53 1.59 6.20
C TRP A 385 -19.60 2.45 5.33
N LEU A 386 -18.36 2.03 5.22
CA LEU A 386 -17.42 2.55 4.23
C LEU A 386 -17.76 1.97 2.85
N ARG A 387 -18.05 2.83 1.90
CA ARG A 387 -18.12 2.49 0.47
C ARG A 387 -16.70 2.50 -0.09
N THR A 388 -16.20 1.33 -0.47
CA THR A 388 -14.80 1.20 -0.88
C THR A 388 -14.54 1.73 -2.29
N GLY A 389 -15.59 1.80 -3.12
CA GLY A 389 -15.47 2.06 -4.54
C GLY A 389 -14.89 0.89 -5.34
N ASP A 390 -14.63 -0.24 -4.69
CA ASP A 390 -14.20 -1.47 -5.34
C ASP A 390 -15.42 -2.39 -5.55
N MET A 391 -15.48 -3.02 -6.71
CA MET A 391 -16.51 -4.00 -7.07
C MET A 391 -16.01 -5.39 -6.75
N GLY A 392 -16.88 -6.23 -6.20
CA GLY A 392 -16.50 -7.59 -5.83
C GLY A 392 -17.68 -8.52 -5.69
N GLN A 393 -17.37 -9.74 -5.28
CA GLN A 393 -18.32 -10.84 -5.09
C GLN A 393 -17.89 -11.66 -3.88
N LEU A 394 -18.85 -11.97 -2.98
CA LEU A 394 -18.63 -12.93 -1.89
C LEU A 394 -19.19 -14.28 -2.31
N ASP A 395 -18.45 -15.34 -2.06
CA ASP A 395 -18.95 -16.70 -2.21
C ASP A 395 -19.59 -17.23 -0.91
N ASP A 396 -20.15 -18.45 -0.95
CA ASP A 396 -20.82 -19.07 0.19
C ASP A 396 -19.87 -19.47 1.34
N GLU A 397 -18.55 -19.55 1.06
CA GLU A 397 -17.51 -19.80 2.06
C GLU A 397 -16.95 -18.48 2.65
N GLY A 398 -17.43 -17.31 2.19
CA GLY A 398 -17.03 -15.99 2.64
C GLY A 398 -15.76 -15.45 1.98
N TYR A 399 -15.27 -16.07 0.90
CA TYR A 399 -14.16 -15.53 0.14
C TYR A 399 -14.60 -14.37 -0.73
N LEU A 400 -13.87 -13.24 -0.63
CA LEU A 400 -14.10 -12.04 -1.40
C LEU A 400 -13.23 -12.06 -2.66
N THR A 401 -13.86 -11.99 -3.82
CA THR A 401 -13.15 -11.82 -5.10
C THR A 401 -13.31 -10.38 -5.57
N LEU A 402 -12.20 -9.67 -5.73
CA LEU A 402 -12.18 -8.34 -6.35
C LEU A 402 -12.38 -8.48 -7.85
N LYS A 403 -13.29 -7.70 -8.41
CA LYS A 403 -13.53 -7.64 -9.85
C LYS A 403 -12.78 -6.47 -10.49
N ASP A 404 -13.06 -5.25 -10.06
CA ASP A 404 -12.34 -4.03 -10.46
C ASP A 404 -12.81 -2.84 -9.61
N ARG A 405 -12.29 -1.63 -9.90
CA ARG A 405 -12.89 -0.41 -9.36
C ARG A 405 -14.11 -0.01 -10.16
N SER A 406 -15.13 0.51 -9.48
CA SER A 406 -16.38 0.96 -10.13
C SER A 406 -16.13 1.97 -11.26
N LYS A 407 -15.11 2.83 -11.11
CA LYS A 407 -14.69 3.82 -12.12
C LYS A 407 -13.90 3.26 -13.30
N ASP A 408 -13.37 2.05 -13.18
CA ASP A 408 -12.58 1.37 -14.22
C ASP A 408 -13.43 0.35 -14.99
N LEU A 409 -14.67 0.13 -14.55
CA LEU A 409 -15.65 -0.71 -15.23
C LEU A 409 -15.89 -0.19 -16.65
N ILE A 410 -15.82 -1.08 -17.63
CA ILE A 410 -16.10 -0.77 -19.04
C ILE A 410 -17.55 -1.13 -19.31
N ILE A 411 -18.32 -0.16 -19.79
CA ILE A 411 -19.73 -0.37 -20.15
C ILE A 411 -19.86 -0.42 -21.66
N SER A 412 -19.93 -1.63 -22.22
CA SER A 412 -19.99 -1.87 -23.66
C SER A 412 -21.35 -2.45 -24.04
N GLY A 413 -22.14 -1.73 -24.82
CA GLY A 413 -23.46 -2.15 -25.26
C GLY A 413 -24.39 -2.54 -24.11
N GLY A 414 -24.31 -1.82 -22.99
CA GLY A 414 -25.09 -2.11 -21.76
C GLY A 414 -24.54 -3.26 -20.91
N SER A 415 -23.45 -3.91 -21.32
CA SER A 415 -22.80 -4.99 -20.57
C SER A 415 -21.63 -4.47 -19.77
N ASN A 416 -21.54 -4.89 -18.50
CA ASN A 416 -20.42 -4.60 -17.63
C ASN A 416 -19.25 -5.54 -17.94
N ILE A 417 -18.10 -4.97 -18.29
CA ILE A 417 -16.85 -5.70 -18.53
C ILE A 417 -15.83 -5.24 -17.49
N TYR A 418 -15.32 -6.20 -16.73
CA TYR A 418 -14.31 -5.95 -15.71
C TYR A 418 -12.92 -6.12 -16.31
N PRO A 419 -12.09 -5.05 -16.41
CA PRO A 419 -10.76 -5.10 -16.97
C PRO A 419 -9.90 -6.25 -16.47
N ARG A 420 -9.94 -6.53 -15.17
CA ARG A 420 -9.16 -7.60 -14.55
C ARG A 420 -9.46 -8.98 -15.14
N GLU A 421 -10.70 -9.28 -15.46
CA GLU A 421 -11.08 -10.57 -16.09
C GLU A 421 -10.39 -10.76 -17.44
N VAL A 422 -10.29 -9.69 -18.22
CA VAL A 422 -9.63 -9.70 -19.54
C VAL A 422 -8.10 -9.74 -19.37
N GLU A 423 -7.56 -8.97 -18.41
CA GLU A 423 -6.14 -8.94 -18.07
C GLU A 423 -5.64 -10.33 -17.64
N GLU A 424 -6.38 -11.03 -16.77
CA GLU A 424 -6.02 -12.38 -16.32
C GLU A 424 -5.96 -13.37 -17.48
N VAL A 425 -6.89 -13.32 -18.42
CA VAL A 425 -6.87 -14.17 -19.62
C VAL A 425 -5.67 -13.86 -20.50
N LEU A 426 -5.41 -12.59 -20.79
CA LEU A 426 -4.29 -12.20 -21.66
C LEU A 426 -2.93 -12.58 -21.06
N LEU A 427 -2.77 -12.53 -19.74
CA LEU A 427 -1.54 -12.93 -19.05
C LEU A 427 -1.24 -14.43 -19.13
N THR A 428 -2.22 -15.27 -19.45
CA THR A 428 -1.97 -16.70 -19.72
C THR A 428 -1.39 -16.98 -21.11
N HIS A 429 -1.38 -15.97 -22.00
CA HIS A 429 -0.78 -16.13 -23.33
C HIS A 429 0.75 -15.96 -23.24
N PRO A 430 1.56 -16.88 -23.82
CA PRO A 430 3.01 -16.88 -23.66
C PRO A 430 3.73 -15.63 -24.18
N SER A 431 3.12 -14.91 -25.14
CA SER A 431 3.70 -13.67 -25.65
C SER A 431 3.51 -12.45 -24.74
N VAL A 432 2.64 -12.51 -23.73
CA VAL A 432 2.27 -11.35 -22.90
C VAL A 432 3.07 -11.36 -21.59
N SER A 433 3.85 -10.31 -21.35
CA SER A 433 4.60 -10.07 -20.10
C SER A 433 3.79 -9.27 -19.09
N GLU A 434 3.18 -8.16 -19.55
CA GLU A 434 2.30 -7.33 -18.74
C GLU A 434 1.12 -6.86 -19.60
N VAL A 435 -0.02 -6.61 -18.97
CA VAL A 435 -1.20 -6.09 -19.62
C VAL A 435 -1.99 -5.16 -18.72
N SER A 436 -2.61 -4.15 -19.32
CA SER A 436 -3.64 -3.35 -18.65
C SER A 436 -4.76 -3.00 -19.61
N VAL A 437 -5.98 -3.22 -19.16
CA VAL A 437 -7.19 -3.07 -19.97
C VAL A 437 -7.96 -1.83 -19.51
N VAL A 438 -8.43 -1.04 -20.49
CA VAL A 438 -9.23 0.17 -20.26
C VAL A 438 -10.35 0.28 -21.30
N GLY A 439 -11.39 1.04 -20.96
CA GLY A 439 -12.44 1.44 -21.91
C GLY A 439 -11.90 2.50 -22.88
N ARG A 440 -12.24 2.35 -24.15
CA ARG A 440 -12.10 3.36 -25.19
C ARG A 440 -13.49 3.77 -25.66
N ALA A 441 -13.77 5.07 -25.72
CA ALA A 441 -15.04 5.57 -26.21
C ALA A 441 -15.34 5.05 -27.62
N ASP A 442 -16.59 4.67 -27.86
CA ASP A 442 -17.10 4.11 -29.12
C ASP A 442 -18.52 4.60 -29.37
N ALA A 443 -18.79 5.01 -30.61
CA ALA A 443 -20.07 5.65 -30.96
C ALA A 443 -21.27 4.68 -30.88
N ASP A 444 -21.06 3.40 -31.18
CA ASP A 444 -22.12 2.39 -31.23
C ASP A 444 -22.30 1.67 -29.90
N TRP A 445 -21.22 1.47 -29.16
CA TRP A 445 -21.18 0.64 -27.95
C TRP A 445 -21.03 1.42 -26.65
N GLY A 446 -20.90 2.76 -26.71
CA GLY A 446 -20.52 3.63 -25.59
C GLY A 446 -19.03 3.49 -25.27
N GLU A 447 -18.61 2.30 -24.88
CA GLU A 447 -17.20 1.95 -24.72
C GLU A 447 -16.89 0.59 -25.39
N VAL A 448 -15.64 0.43 -25.81
CA VAL A 448 -15.07 -0.86 -26.24
C VAL A 448 -13.79 -1.14 -25.47
N VAL A 449 -13.49 -2.42 -25.32
CA VAL A 449 -12.30 -2.88 -24.58
C VAL A 449 -11.04 -2.61 -25.40
N ALA A 450 -10.05 -1.95 -24.80
CA ALA A 450 -8.71 -1.76 -25.34
C ALA A 450 -7.67 -2.32 -24.37
N ALA A 451 -6.74 -3.13 -24.87
CA ALA A 451 -5.65 -3.73 -24.11
C ALA A 451 -4.32 -3.09 -24.48
N PHE A 452 -3.62 -2.55 -23.48
CA PHE A 452 -2.20 -2.20 -23.57
C PHE A 452 -1.39 -3.41 -23.13
N VAL A 453 -0.51 -3.89 -24.02
CA VAL A 453 0.27 -5.10 -23.80
C VAL A 453 1.77 -4.83 -23.87
N VAL A 454 2.52 -5.42 -22.95
CA VAL A 454 3.97 -5.52 -23.03
C VAL A 454 4.28 -6.93 -23.49
N ILE A 455 4.94 -7.04 -24.63
CA ILE A 455 5.25 -8.31 -25.27
C ILE A 455 6.59 -8.86 -24.76
N ASN A 456 6.68 -10.16 -24.51
CA ASN A 456 7.92 -10.85 -24.16
C ASN A 456 8.95 -10.75 -25.29
N LYS A 457 10.25 -10.64 -24.95
CA LYS A 457 11.36 -10.34 -25.88
C LYS A 457 11.43 -11.24 -27.10
N ASP A 458 10.99 -12.50 -26.99
CA ASP A 458 11.08 -13.51 -28.05
C ASP A 458 9.84 -13.55 -28.94
N TYR A 459 8.90 -12.61 -28.75
CA TYR A 459 7.63 -12.57 -29.45
C TYR A 459 7.40 -11.21 -30.12
N GLN A 460 6.46 -11.21 -31.07
CA GLN A 460 5.89 -9.99 -31.66
C GLN A 460 4.41 -9.92 -31.34
N LEU A 461 3.83 -8.73 -31.39
CA LEU A 461 2.39 -8.54 -31.19
C LEU A 461 1.63 -9.23 -32.34
N ASP A 462 0.84 -10.22 -31.96
CA ASP A 462 -0.14 -10.87 -32.86
C ASP A 462 -1.55 -10.66 -32.28
N GLU A 463 -2.23 -9.62 -32.76
CA GLU A 463 -3.57 -9.26 -32.32
C GLU A 463 -4.60 -10.37 -32.59
N ALA A 464 -4.44 -11.12 -33.68
CA ALA A 464 -5.35 -12.20 -34.05
C ALA A 464 -5.21 -13.38 -33.07
N ALA A 465 -3.98 -13.76 -32.72
CA ALA A 465 -3.71 -14.81 -31.73
C ALA A 465 -4.24 -14.41 -30.34
N LEU A 466 -3.99 -13.19 -29.87
CA LEU A 466 -4.51 -12.70 -28.59
C LEU A 466 -6.05 -12.65 -28.58
N ALA A 467 -6.67 -12.22 -29.68
CA ALA A 467 -8.12 -12.21 -29.82
C ALA A 467 -8.72 -13.61 -29.77
N ALA A 468 -8.12 -14.57 -30.49
CA ALA A 468 -8.53 -15.98 -30.47
C ALA A 468 -8.39 -16.59 -29.06
N HIS A 469 -7.29 -16.29 -28.37
CA HIS A 469 -7.04 -16.72 -27.01
C HIS A 469 -8.10 -16.20 -26.02
N CYS A 470 -8.49 -14.93 -26.12
CA CYS A 470 -9.59 -14.37 -25.33
C CYS A 470 -10.92 -15.07 -25.63
N VAL A 471 -11.28 -15.26 -26.89
CA VAL A 471 -12.56 -15.87 -27.30
C VAL A 471 -12.67 -17.33 -26.83
N ALA A 472 -11.55 -18.03 -26.70
CA ALA A 472 -11.52 -19.40 -26.19
C ALA A 472 -11.80 -19.49 -24.68
N GLN A 473 -11.65 -18.39 -23.91
CA GLN A 473 -11.71 -18.43 -22.45
C GLN A 473 -12.78 -17.52 -21.83
N ILE A 474 -13.15 -16.43 -22.52
CA ILE A 474 -14.16 -15.47 -22.05
C ILE A 474 -15.18 -15.15 -23.15
N ALA A 475 -16.32 -14.59 -22.75
CA ALA A 475 -17.38 -14.21 -23.67
C ALA A 475 -16.86 -13.23 -24.73
N ARG A 476 -17.24 -13.47 -26.00
CA ARG A 476 -16.75 -12.75 -27.17
C ARG A 476 -16.86 -11.22 -27.07
N PHE A 477 -17.88 -10.69 -26.41
CA PHE A 477 -18.07 -9.25 -26.25
C PHE A 477 -17.05 -8.60 -25.28
N LYS A 478 -16.41 -9.39 -24.40
CA LYS A 478 -15.35 -8.93 -23.49
C LYS A 478 -13.98 -8.81 -24.13
N ARG A 479 -13.79 -9.47 -25.30
CA ARG A 479 -12.54 -9.44 -26.04
C ARG A 479 -12.12 -8.02 -26.40
N PRO A 480 -10.85 -7.63 -26.24
CA PRO A 480 -10.35 -6.35 -26.72
C PRO A 480 -10.61 -6.15 -28.22
N LYS A 481 -11.03 -4.93 -28.56
CA LYS A 481 -11.19 -4.46 -29.94
C LYS A 481 -9.93 -3.76 -30.46
N ALA A 482 -8.99 -3.47 -29.57
CA ALA A 482 -7.69 -2.90 -29.90
C ALA A 482 -6.63 -3.47 -28.95
N TYR A 483 -5.49 -3.82 -29.51
CA TYR A 483 -4.29 -4.21 -28.79
C TYR A 483 -3.21 -3.17 -29.09
N ILE A 484 -2.63 -2.59 -28.04
CA ILE A 484 -1.64 -1.54 -28.15
C ILE A 484 -0.36 -2.01 -27.48
N GLU A 485 0.66 -2.28 -28.30
CA GLU A 485 1.97 -2.61 -27.76
C GLU A 485 2.62 -1.37 -27.15
N ILE A 486 3.21 -1.56 -25.98
CA ILE A 486 4.01 -0.56 -25.27
C ILE A 486 5.23 -1.24 -24.63
N SER A 487 6.31 -0.50 -24.49
CA SER A 487 7.53 -1.01 -23.85
C SER A 487 7.37 -1.27 -22.36
N GLU A 488 6.55 -0.47 -21.69
CA GLU A 488 6.24 -0.61 -20.27
C GLU A 488 4.89 0.04 -19.93
N LEU A 489 4.19 -0.49 -18.92
CA LEU A 489 2.97 0.11 -18.38
C LEU A 489 3.32 1.32 -17.51
N PRO A 490 2.59 2.45 -17.63
CA PRO A 490 2.77 3.59 -16.72
C PRO A 490 2.35 3.16 -15.31
N LYS A 491 3.25 3.31 -14.35
CA LYS A 491 3.03 2.92 -12.96
C LYS A 491 3.29 4.11 -12.04
N ASN A 492 2.53 4.21 -10.97
CA ASN A 492 2.82 5.15 -9.91
C ASN A 492 4.03 4.67 -9.08
N ASN A 493 4.45 5.50 -8.12
CA ASN A 493 5.60 5.25 -7.24
C ASN A 493 5.48 3.96 -6.38
N TYR A 494 4.31 3.32 -6.37
CA TYR A 494 4.01 2.08 -5.65
C TYR A 494 3.88 0.86 -6.59
N GLY A 495 4.18 1.04 -7.88
CA GLY A 495 4.08 -0.01 -8.89
C GLY A 495 2.65 -0.27 -9.38
N LYS A 496 1.67 0.56 -9.01
CA LYS A 496 0.29 0.45 -9.49
C LYS A 496 0.15 1.10 -10.86
N VAL A 497 -0.46 0.38 -11.82
CA VAL A 497 -0.71 0.90 -13.17
C VAL A 497 -1.66 2.10 -13.14
N LEU A 498 -1.28 3.15 -13.86
CA LEU A 498 -2.03 4.39 -14.01
C LEU A 498 -2.98 4.29 -15.23
N LYS A 499 -4.17 3.71 -15.02
CA LYS A 499 -5.19 3.58 -16.08
C LYS A 499 -5.66 4.92 -16.66
N THR A 500 -5.54 6.01 -15.88
CA THR A 500 -5.77 7.39 -16.36
C THR A 500 -4.85 7.78 -17.50
N ASP A 501 -3.56 7.46 -17.38
CA ASP A 501 -2.55 7.77 -18.38
C ASP A 501 -2.76 6.93 -19.65
N LEU A 502 -3.18 5.68 -19.48
CA LEU A 502 -3.53 4.81 -20.60
C LEU A 502 -4.74 5.35 -21.38
N ARG A 503 -5.78 5.83 -20.66
CA ARG A 503 -6.94 6.50 -21.30
C ARG A 503 -6.53 7.78 -22.03
N ALA A 504 -5.66 8.60 -21.43
CA ALA A 504 -5.13 9.81 -22.09
C ALA A 504 -4.39 9.47 -23.39
N ARG A 505 -3.53 8.45 -23.39
CA ARG A 505 -2.83 7.96 -24.59
C ARG A 505 -3.80 7.48 -25.68
N LEU A 506 -4.94 6.87 -25.31
CA LEU A 506 -5.99 6.49 -26.28
C LEU A 506 -6.65 7.72 -26.91
N ALA A 507 -6.98 8.72 -26.10
CA ALA A 507 -7.58 9.97 -26.58
C ALA A 507 -6.66 10.71 -27.56
N GLU A 508 -5.36 10.81 -27.23
CA GLU A 508 -4.35 11.42 -28.13
C GLU A 508 -4.22 10.66 -29.46
N ARG A 509 -4.23 9.33 -29.42
CA ARG A 509 -4.18 8.50 -30.65
C ARG A 509 -5.41 8.73 -31.53
N ALA A 510 -6.59 8.82 -30.92
CA ALA A 510 -7.84 9.09 -31.64
C ALA A 510 -7.81 10.46 -32.34
N LEU A 511 -7.30 11.51 -31.65
CA LEU A 511 -7.12 12.84 -32.23
C LEU A 511 -6.16 12.84 -33.43
N ARG A 512 -5.02 12.15 -33.33
CA ARG A 512 -4.04 12.04 -34.43
C ARG A 512 -4.55 11.24 -35.60
N SER A 513 -5.40 10.22 -35.41
CA SER A 513 -6.02 9.45 -36.50
C SER A 513 -7.14 10.22 -37.17
N GLY A 514 -7.90 11.04 -36.46
CA GLY A 514 -8.91 11.94 -37.02
C GLY A 514 -8.33 13.06 -37.90
N GLN A 515 -7.14 13.59 -37.51
CA GLN A 515 -6.43 14.61 -38.31
C GLN A 515 -5.78 14.10 -39.61
N LYS A 516 -5.55 12.77 -39.75
CA LYS A 516 -5.02 12.18 -40.98
C LYS A 516 -6.11 11.87 -42.02
N ASN A 517 -7.38 11.92 -41.62
CA ASN A 517 -8.53 11.63 -42.48
C ASN A 517 -9.38 12.88 -42.80
N ALA A 518 -8.97 14.07 -42.34
CA ALA A 518 -9.49 15.38 -42.71
C ALA A 518 -8.47 16.12 -43.59
#